data_a56060a426ece69e890ec9e9af5d133b
#
_entry.id   a56060a426ece69e890ec9e9af5d133b
#
_cell.length_a   1.000
_cell.length_b   1.000
_cell.length_c   1.000
_cell.angle_alpha   90.00
_cell.angle_beta   90.00
_cell.angle_gamma   90.00
#
_symmetry.space_group_name_H-M   'P 1'
#
loop_
_entity.id
_entity.type
_entity.pdbx_description
1 polymer ?
#
loop_
_entity_poly.entity_id
_entity_poly.type
_entity_poly.pdbx_seq_one_letter_code
_entity_poly.pdbx_strand_id
1 'polypeptide(L)' 'ISRVAKAINFIVFNKHESGIRNTATKNQLNDIVAVENVITGIIDGGFIDTYDKLIDYLGHEWKKKWGNPVVALKY' A
#
# COMPACT_ATOMS: atom_id res chain seq x y z
N ILE A 1 10.83 -7.86 -3.98
CA ILE A 1 9.47 -7.45 -3.65
C ILE A 1 9.02 -6.36 -4.62
N SER A 2 7.75 -6.39 -5.01
CA SER A 2 7.22 -5.41 -5.95
C SER A 2 6.99 -4.04 -5.30
N ARG A 3 6.95 -2.98 -6.14
CA ARG A 3 6.63 -1.64 -5.65
C ARG A 3 5.23 -1.59 -5.02
N VAL A 4 4.28 -2.34 -5.58
CA VAL A 4 2.91 -2.39 -5.02
C VAL A 4 2.93 -3.02 -3.63
N ALA A 5 3.62 -4.12 -3.45
CA ALA A 5 3.74 -4.77 -2.13
C ALA A 5 4.42 -3.86 -1.11
N LYS A 6 5.47 -3.13 -1.52
CA LYS A 6 6.11 -2.11 -0.67
C LYS A 6 5.14 -1.01 -0.27
N ALA A 7 4.38 -0.50 -1.24
CA ALA A 7 3.40 0.56 -0.97
C ALA A 7 2.35 0.09 0.02
N ILE A 8 1.87 -1.14 -0.11
CA ILE A 8 0.92 -1.71 0.84
C ILE A 8 1.53 -1.78 2.24
N ASN A 9 2.79 -2.21 2.34
CA ASN A 9 3.49 -2.27 3.63
C ASN A 9 3.58 -0.87 4.27
N PHE A 10 3.88 0.17 3.49
CA PHE A 10 3.90 1.54 4.01
C PHE A 10 2.52 1.98 4.52
N ILE A 11 1.47 1.61 3.83
CA ILE A 11 0.11 1.96 4.26
C ILE A 11 -0.24 1.27 5.58
N VAL A 12 0.09 -0.01 5.72
CA VAL A 12 -0.30 -0.81 6.89
C VAL A 12 0.65 -0.57 8.07
N PHE A 13 1.96 -0.53 7.83
CA PHE A 13 2.98 -0.49 8.88
C PHE A 13 3.71 0.85 9.01
N ASN A 14 3.49 1.77 8.09
CA ASN A 14 4.25 3.01 7.93
C ASN A 14 5.75 2.78 7.71
N LYS A 15 6.12 1.61 7.25
CA LYS A 15 7.51 1.26 6.90
C LYS A 15 7.53 0.00 6.05
N HIS A 16 8.68 -0.26 5.45
CA HIS A 16 8.93 -1.51 4.75
C HIS A 16 10.25 -2.11 5.23
N GLU A 17 10.20 -3.37 5.63
CA GLU A 17 11.37 -4.17 5.99
C GLU A 17 11.19 -5.57 5.44
N SER A 18 12.30 -6.25 5.14
CA SER A 18 12.23 -7.65 4.72
C SER A 18 11.55 -8.49 5.80
N GLY A 19 10.56 -9.27 5.41
CA GLY A 19 9.85 -10.15 6.33
C GLY A 19 8.89 -9.46 7.30
N ILE A 20 8.59 -8.18 7.09
CA ILE A 20 7.72 -7.43 8.01
C ILE A 20 6.35 -8.09 8.20
N ARG A 21 5.82 -8.74 7.15
CA ARG A 21 4.51 -9.41 7.23
C ARG A 21 4.53 -10.65 8.12
N ASN A 22 5.69 -11.24 8.35
CA ASN A 22 5.84 -12.40 9.22
C ASN A 22 5.61 -12.08 10.69
N THR A 23 5.77 -10.81 11.06
CA THR A 23 5.57 -10.32 12.43
C THR A 23 4.30 -9.48 12.57
N ALA A 24 3.47 -9.45 11.52
CA ALA A 24 2.25 -8.66 11.52
C ALA A 24 1.22 -9.22 12.50
N THR A 25 0.48 -8.31 13.14
CA THR A 25 -0.67 -8.70 13.96
C THR A 25 -1.82 -9.14 13.07
N LYS A 26 -2.82 -9.80 13.65
CA LYS A 26 -4.03 -10.20 12.92
C LYS A 26 -4.71 -8.98 12.28
N ASN A 27 -4.79 -7.87 12.99
CA ASN A 27 -5.40 -6.64 12.47
C ASN A 27 -4.60 -6.08 11.28
N GLN A 28 -3.28 -6.13 11.36
CA GLN A 28 -2.42 -5.70 10.24
C GLN A 28 -2.57 -6.61 9.03
N LEU A 29 -2.68 -7.92 9.22
CA LEU A 29 -2.94 -8.84 8.12
C LEU A 29 -4.30 -8.58 7.46
N ASN A 30 -5.33 -8.28 8.26
CA ASN A 30 -6.63 -7.90 7.75
C ASN A 30 -6.57 -6.59 6.96
N ASP A 31 -5.78 -5.63 7.42
CA ASP A 31 -5.57 -4.36 6.70
C ASP A 31 -4.90 -4.59 5.34
N ILE A 32 -3.93 -5.49 5.27
CA ILE A 32 -3.29 -5.85 4.00
C ILE A 32 -4.33 -6.36 3.02
N VAL A 33 -5.17 -7.30 3.44
CA VAL A 33 -6.23 -7.86 2.60
C VAL A 33 -7.21 -6.77 2.16
N ALA A 34 -7.59 -5.88 3.07
CA ALA A 34 -8.50 -4.78 2.74
C ALA A 34 -7.91 -3.87 1.67
N VAL A 35 -6.64 -3.49 1.79
CA VAL A 35 -5.96 -2.66 0.78
C VAL A 35 -5.87 -3.39 -0.55
N GLU A 36 -5.54 -4.67 -0.55
CA GLU A 36 -5.46 -5.48 -1.77
C GLU A 36 -6.82 -5.56 -2.47
N ASN A 37 -7.91 -5.70 -1.70
CA ASN A 37 -9.26 -5.72 -2.26
C ASN A 37 -9.63 -4.38 -2.89
N VAL A 38 -9.25 -3.26 -2.27
CA VAL A 38 -9.47 -1.92 -2.84
C VAL A 38 -8.73 -1.78 -4.16
N ILE A 39 -7.47 -2.21 -4.22
CA ILE A 39 -6.66 -2.16 -5.43
C ILE A 39 -7.32 -2.97 -6.56
N THR A 40 -7.75 -4.19 -6.25
CA THR A 40 -8.42 -5.06 -7.22
C THR A 40 -9.67 -4.38 -7.77
N GLY A 41 -10.50 -3.80 -6.90
CA GLY A 41 -11.72 -3.12 -7.31
C GLY A 41 -11.45 -1.90 -8.18
N ILE A 42 -10.41 -1.14 -7.89
CA ILE A 42 -10.04 0.04 -8.66
C ILE A 42 -9.55 -0.36 -10.06
N ILE A 43 -8.74 -1.39 -10.15
CA ILE A 43 -8.22 -1.88 -11.44
C ILE A 43 -9.35 -2.48 -12.26
N ASP A 44 -10.16 -3.34 -11.67
CA ASP A 44 -11.27 -4.01 -12.37
C ASP A 44 -12.34 -3.01 -12.81
N GLY A 45 -12.53 -1.94 -12.05
CA GLY A 45 -13.47 -0.88 -12.40
C GLY A 45 -12.95 0.10 -13.46
N GLY A 46 -11.69 -0.01 -13.85
CA GLY A 46 -11.09 0.86 -14.87
C GLY A 46 -10.75 2.25 -14.36
N PHE A 47 -10.74 2.48 -13.06
CA PHE A 47 -10.41 3.79 -12.48
C PHE A 47 -8.93 4.10 -12.57
N ILE A 48 -8.07 3.09 -12.57
CA ILE A 48 -6.62 3.21 -12.71
C ILE A 48 -6.18 2.26 -13.81
N ASP A 49 -5.50 2.78 -14.83
CA ASP A 49 -5.10 2.03 -16.00
C ASP A 49 -3.58 1.88 -16.16
N THR A 50 -2.79 2.56 -15.32
CA THR A 50 -1.34 2.45 -15.36
C THR A 50 -0.77 2.16 -13.98
N TYR A 51 0.42 1.56 -13.98
CA TYR A 51 1.15 1.23 -12.77
C TYR A 51 1.52 2.49 -11.98
N ASP A 52 1.96 3.54 -12.68
CA ASP A 52 2.35 4.79 -12.03
C ASP A 52 1.17 5.47 -11.34
N LYS A 53 0.00 5.45 -11.95
CA LYS A 53 -1.21 5.98 -11.32
C LYS A 53 -1.59 5.19 -10.07
N LEU A 54 -1.39 3.87 -10.09
CA LEU A 54 -1.64 3.03 -8.92
C LEU A 54 -0.70 3.40 -7.77
N ILE A 55 0.58 3.57 -8.05
CA ILE A 55 1.57 3.97 -7.03
C ILE A 55 1.25 5.35 -6.47
N ASP A 56 0.85 6.30 -7.31
CA ASP A 56 0.42 7.63 -6.86
C ASP A 56 -0.79 7.55 -5.94
N TYR A 57 -1.78 6.74 -6.30
CA TYR A 57 -2.96 6.53 -5.46
C TYR A 57 -2.58 5.95 -4.09
N LEU A 58 -1.72 4.94 -4.08
CA LEU A 58 -1.28 4.32 -2.83
C LEU A 58 -0.47 5.29 -1.97
N GLY A 59 0.32 6.16 -2.60
CA GLY A 59 1.04 7.22 -1.89
C GLY A 59 0.10 8.20 -1.21
N HIS A 60 -1.01 8.57 -1.86
CA HIS A 60 -2.05 9.41 -1.26
C HIS A 60 -2.73 8.73 -0.08
N GLU A 61 -3.02 7.44 -0.18
CA GLU A 61 -3.62 6.67 0.91
C GLU A 61 -2.66 6.58 2.12
N TRP A 62 -1.38 6.38 1.87
CA TRP A 62 -0.37 6.40 2.92
C TRP A 62 -0.33 7.75 3.63
N LYS A 63 -0.23 8.82 2.86
CA LYS A 63 -0.19 10.19 3.40
C LYS A 63 -1.44 10.50 4.20
N LYS A 64 -2.60 10.10 3.72
CA LYS A 64 -3.88 10.32 4.37
C LYS A 64 -3.96 9.60 5.72
N LYS A 65 -3.44 8.38 5.79
CA LYS A 65 -3.48 7.56 7.01
C LYS A 65 -2.46 8.04 8.05
N TRP A 66 -1.25 8.39 7.61
CA TRP A 66 -0.13 8.67 8.51
C TRP A 66 0.24 10.15 8.60
N GLY A 67 -0.41 11.00 7.83
CA GLY A 67 -0.13 12.43 7.79
C GLY A 67 1.07 12.75 6.91
N ASN A 68 2.20 13.13 7.48
CA ASN A 68 3.42 13.44 6.72
C ASN A 68 4.29 12.20 6.60
N PRO A 69 4.33 11.53 5.44
CA PRO A 69 5.22 10.40 5.28
C PRO A 69 6.68 10.84 5.25
N VAL A 70 7.52 10.15 6.00
CA VAL A 70 8.95 10.45 6.07
C VAL A 70 9.74 9.82 4.93
N VAL A 71 9.16 8.86 4.24
CA VAL A 71 9.78 8.13 3.13
C VAL A 71 8.88 8.22 1.91
N ALA A 72 9.44 8.65 0.78
CA ALA A 72 8.69 8.67 -0.47
C ALA A 72 8.47 7.26 -1.03
N LEU A 73 7.31 7.03 -1.66
CA LEU A 73 7.04 5.75 -2.32
C LEU A 73 7.64 5.65 -3.72
N LYS A 74 8.42 6.63 -4.14
CA LYS A 74 9.10 6.62 -5.43
C LYS A 74 10.40 5.83 -5.32
N TYR A 75 10.57 4.86 -6.18
CA TYR A 75 11.74 3.98 -6.19
C TYR A 75 12.15 3.64 -7.62
#